data_35bc17bbcc493c8df52efebeb409306f
#
_entry.id   35bc17bbcc493c8df52efebeb409306f
#
_cell.length_a   1.000
_cell.length_b   1.000
_cell.length_c   1.000
_cell.angle_alpha   90.00
_cell.angle_beta   90.00
_cell.angle_gamma   90.00
#
_symmetry.space_group_name_H-M   'P 1'
#
loop_
_entity.id
_entity.type
_entity.pdbx_description
1 polymer ?
#
loop_
_entity_poly.entity_id
_entity_poly.type
_entity_poly.pdbx_seq_one_letter_code
_entity_poly.pdbx_strand_id
1 'polypeptide(L)'
;MIRNIIFDWSGTLVDDLPAVWKATNYVLAQAQKEEITLETFRAEFCLPFTTFYKRFIPDVALPQLETWFHSRFKQVQDSVCELPHAREFLEFCRAKALRTFLLSTVHRDHFAVQSGVTGFDKYLDKPYLNVWDKREKIHEILEENALKPDETLFIGDMQHDIETARHGGIHSCAVLTGYNTLQQLRKAQPDLIVEHLRELREILEQNDLHLRPQIRGFEDAHPPIVTVGGLIYNDDDEVLMIRTHKWSELWGIPGGKIKWGEPSVEALRREVKEETALDISEIDFVLVQDCIHSKEFYRDAHFVLLNYTCRCSGKPRVKLNDEAREFRWVSPAAALEMPINQPTRTLLMAVTEKNNLSRRKQSTGPSGSQQPRSRTGAARRAAKHKHV
;
A
#
# COMPACT_ATOMS: atom_id res chain seq x y z
N MET A 1 -4.06 3.38 27.94
CA MET A 1 -2.98 4.22 27.37
C MET A 1 -1.74 3.36 27.19
N ILE A 2 -1.17 3.32 26.01
CA ILE A 2 0.04 2.54 25.71
C ILE A 2 1.25 3.17 26.41
N ARG A 3 2.07 2.35 27.04
CA ARG A 3 3.31 2.71 27.74
C ARG A 3 4.49 1.85 27.29
N ASN A 4 4.19 0.65 26.78
CA ASN A 4 5.19 -0.32 26.37
C ASN A 4 4.93 -0.77 24.96
N ILE A 5 5.98 -0.87 24.15
CA ILE A 5 5.91 -1.37 22.78
C ILE A 5 6.88 -2.54 22.63
N ILE A 6 6.40 -3.65 22.10
CA ILE A 6 7.20 -4.79 21.68
C ILE A 6 7.17 -4.81 20.16
N PHE A 7 8.33 -4.74 19.52
CA PHE A 7 8.46 -4.81 18.06
C PHE A 7 8.84 -6.22 17.62
N ASP A 8 8.37 -6.64 16.46
CA ASP A 8 9.15 -7.54 15.62
C ASP A 8 10.23 -6.74 14.87
N TRP A 9 11.18 -7.45 14.25
CA TRP A 9 12.32 -6.86 13.54
C TRP A 9 12.07 -6.82 12.04
N SER A 10 12.02 -8.01 11.45
CA SER A 10 11.93 -8.26 10.01
C SER A 10 10.57 -7.85 9.45
N GLY A 11 10.52 -7.02 8.42
CA GLY A 11 9.24 -6.55 7.88
C GLY A 11 8.49 -5.52 8.73
N THR A 12 9.02 -5.21 9.93
CA THR A 12 8.45 -4.23 10.87
C THR A 12 9.35 -3.02 11.05
N LEU A 13 10.62 -3.22 11.38
CA LEU A 13 11.61 -2.15 11.52
C LEU A 13 12.61 -2.13 10.35
N VAL A 14 12.92 -3.29 9.77
CA VAL A 14 13.86 -3.42 8.66
C VAL A 14 13.23 -4.18 7.49
N ASP A 15 13.60 -3.80 6.27
CA ASP A 15 13.27 -4.51 5.04
C ASP A 15 14.35 -5.55 4.74
N ASP A 16 14.15 -6.76 5.23
CA ASP A 16 14.99 -7.92 4.94
C ASP A 16 14.29 -8.96 4.04
N LEU A 17 13.03 -8.73 3.70
CA LEU A 17 12.22 -9.64 2.90
C LEU A 17 12.89 -10.04 1.57
N PRO A 18 13.48 -9.11 0.77
CA PRO A 18 14.20 -9.50 -0.44
C PRO A 18 15.43 -10.38 -0.17
N ALA A 19 16.14 -10.13 0.92
CA ALA A 19 17.33 -10.90 1.30
C ALA A 19 16.93 -12.32 1.77
N VAL A 20 15.88 -12.42 2.60
CA VAL A 20 15.36 -13.72 3.08
C VAL A 20 14.79 -14.54 1.92
N TRP A 21 14.05 -13.93 1.01
CA TRP A 21 13.54 -14.61 -0.20
C TRP A 21 14.67 -15.15 -1.08
N LYS A 22 15.73 -14.38 -1.32
CA LYS A 22 16.93 -14.84 -2.07
C LYS A 22 17.64 -15.98 -1.35
N ALA A 23 17.76 -15.91 -0.03
CA ALA A 23 18.36 -17.00 0.76
C ALA A 23 17.48 -18.26 0.74
N THR A 24 16.17 -18.12 0.78
CA THR A 24 15.22 -19.22 0.67
C THR A 24 15.31 -19.89 -0.69
N ASN A 25 15.33 -19.15 -1.79
CA ASN A 25 15.49 -19.72 -3.13
C ASN A 25 16.83 -20.44 -3.29
N TYR A 26 17.89 -19.92 -2.70
CA TYR A 26 19.15 -20.66 -2.64
C TYR A 26 19.01 -22.00 -1.91
N VAL A 27 18.32 -22.05 -0.78
CA VAL A 27 18.05 -23.31 -0.05
C VAL A 27 17.25 -24.29 -0.91
N LEU A 28 16.21 -23.82 -1.61
CA LEU A 28 15.41 -24.63 -2.52
C LEU A 28 16.27 -25.20 -3.66
N ALA A 29 17.12 -24.38 -4.26
CA ALA A 29 18.05 -24.81 -5.32
C ALA A 29 19.05 -25.86 -4.83
N GLN A 30 19.60 -25.73 -3.61
CA GLN A 30 20.47 -26.77 -3.01
C GLN A 30 19.72 -28.09 -2.82
N ALA A 31 18.43 -28.04 -2.56
CA ALA A 31 17.55 -29.22 -2.46
C ALA A 31 16.98 -29.67 -3.83
N GLN A 32 17.51 -29.15 -4.95
CA GLN A 32 17.08 -29.47 -6.32
C GLN A 32 15.60 -29.16 -6.58
N LYS A 33 15.07 -28.11 -5.96
CA LYS A 33 13.73 -27.57 -6.19
C LYS A 33 13.79 -26.30 -7.03
N GLU A 34 12.71 -26.01 -7.73
CA GLU A 34 12.55 -24.76 -8.45
C GLU A 34 12.47 -23.55 -7.52
N GLU A 35 12.94 -22.40 -8.00
CA GLU A 35 12.78 -21.14 -7.31
C GLU A 35 11.31 -20.73 -7.27
N ILE A 36 10.89 -20.12 -6.16
CA ILE A 36 9.55 -19.57 -5.98
C ILE A 36 9.55 -18.06 -6.16
N THR A 37 8.47 -17.52 -6.67
CA THR A 37 8.29 -16.07 -6.78
C THR A 37 8.16 -15.43 -5.39
N LEU A 38 8.41 -14.14 -5.29
CA LEU A 38 8.21 -13.39 -4.05
C LEU A 38 6.74 -13.45 -3.60
N GLU A 39 5.78 -13.47 -4.54
CA GLU A 39 4.36 -13.61 -4.24
C GLU A 39 4.05 -14.97 -3.63
N THR A 40 4.58 -16.05 -4.21
CA THR A 40 4.46 -17.40 -3.66
C THR A 40 5.12 -17.49 -2.28
N PHE A 41 6.31 -16.90 -2.14
CA PHE A 41 6.99 -16.86 -0.84
C PHE A 41 6.13 -16.17 0.21
N ARG A 42 5.58 -14.98 -0.06
CA ARG A 42 4.71 -14.25 0.88
C ARG A 42 3.42 -15.00 1.22
N ALA A 43 2.84 -15.70 0.24
CA ALA A 43 1.61 -16.46 0.44
C ALA A 43 1.82 -17.70 1.34
N GLU A 44 2.99 -18.37 1.22
CA GLU A 44 3.27 -19.65 1.85
C GLU A 44 4.13 -19.55 3.11
N PHE A 45 4.91 -18.46 3.25
CA PHE A 45 5.82 -18.31 4.38
C PHE A 45 5.07 -18.16 5.70
N CYS A 46 5.48 -18.94 6.69
CA CYS A 46 4.90 -18.93 8.03
C CYS A 46 5.95 -19.25 9.09
N LEU A 47 5.69 -18.83 10.31
CA LEU A 47 6.48 -19.21 11.48
C LEU A 47 5.77 -20.32 12.28
N PRO A 48 6.51 -21.23 12.89
CA PRO A 48 7.96 -21.39 12.79
C PRO A 48 8.37 -21.81 11.36
N PHE A 49 9.47 -21.28 10.86
CA PHE A 49 9.93 -21.47 9.47
C PHE A 49 10.13 -22.94 9.05
N THR A 50 10.32 -23.83 10.02
CA THR A 50 10.37 -25.27 9.78
C THR A 50 9.08 -25.80 9.16
N THR A 51 7.93 -25.20 9.46
CA THR A 51 6.64 -25.57 8.87
C THR A 51 6.60 -25.22 7.37
N PHE A 52 7.13 -24.05 7.00
CA PHE A 52 7.28 -23.64 5.61
C PHE A 52 8.18 -24.61 4.84
N TYR A 53 9.41 -24.86 5.33
CA TYR A 53 10.35 -25.71 4.62
C TYR A 53 9.90 -27.18 4.51
N LYS A 54 9.18 -27.71 5.49
CA LYS A 54 8.57 -29.06 5.41
C LYS A 54 7.61 -29.24 4.24
N ARG A 55 6.98 -28.18 3.75
CA ARG A 55 6.09 -28.25 2.57
C ARG A 55 6.88 -28.40 1.27
N PHE A 56 8.04 -27.78 1.16
CA PHE A 56 8.84 -27.72 -0.06
C PHE A 56 9.97 -28.78 -0.10
N ILE A 57 10.61 -29.01 1.05
CA ILE A 57 11.81 -29.86 1.18
C ILE A 57 11.75 -30.69 2.47
N PRO A 58 10.76 -31.61 2.62
CA PRO A 58 10.52 -32.35 3.85
C PRO A 58 11.71 -33.24 4.30
N ASP A 59 12.55 -33.66 3.34
CA ASP A 59 13.66 -34.59 3.57
C ASP A 59 14.97 -33.91 3.98
N VAL A 60 15.03 -32.58 4.01
CA VAL A 60 16.21 -31.82 4.40
C VAL A 60 16.25 -31.65 5.92
N ALA A 61 17.31 -32.10 6.55
CA ALA A 61 17.50 -31.96 7.99
C ALA A 61 17.72 -30.48 8.38
N LEU A 62 17.14 -30.05 9.51
CA LEU A 62 17.20 -28.69 10.00
C LEU A 62 18.61 -28.07 10.05
N PRO A 63 19.66 -28.76 10.56
CA PRO A 63 21.01 -28.21 10.59
C PRO A 63 21.60 -27.93 9.20
N GLN A 64 21.23 -28.74 8.21
CA GLN A 64 21.66 -28.54 6.82
C GLN A 64 20.94 -27.32 6.20
N LEU A 65 19.64 -27.18 6.45
CA LEU A 65 18.84 -26.05 6.02
C LEU A 65 19.40 -24.74 6.60
N GLU A 66 19.68 -24.70 7.90
CA GLU A 66 20.26 -23.51 8.57
C GLU A 66 21.64 -23.18 7.99
N THR A 67 22.48 -24.18 7.73
CA THR A 67 23.79 -23.99 7.12
C THR A 67 23.67 -23.33 5.75
N TRP A 68 22.78 -23.82 4.88
CA TRP A 68 22.55 -23.23 3.56
C TRP A 68 22.00 -21.83 3.64
N PHE A 69 20.96 -21.64 4.47
CA PHE A 69 20.31 -20.33 4.64
C PHE A 69 21.31 -19.28 5.13
N HIS A 70 22.00 -19.54 6.25
CA HIS A 70 22.92 -18.57 6.83
C HIS A 70 24.13 -18.28 5.94
N SER A 71 24.64 -19.28 5.20
CA SER A 71 25.73 -19.05 4.24
C SER A 71 25.34 -18.05 3.15
N ARG A 72 24.12 -18.20 2.62
CA ARG A 72 23.62 -17.31 1.58
C ARG A 72 23.19 -15.95 2.14
N PHE A 73 22.49 -15.96 3.26
CA PHE A 73 22.01 -14.73 3.89
C PHE A 73 23.15 -13.76 4.22
N LYS A 74 24.27 -14.27 4.72
CA LYS A 74 25.49 -13.45 4.96
C LYS A 74 25.99 -12.71 3.72
N GLN A 75 25.77 -13.24 2.53
CA GLN A 75 26.19 -12.61 1.27
C GLN A 75 25.24 -11.54 0.77
N VAL A 76 23.99 -11.55 1.21
CA VAL A 76 22.93 -10.64 0.75
C VAL A 76 22.42 -9.69 1.83
N GLN A 77 22.82 -9.88 3.09
CA GLN A 77 22.34 -9.07 4.22
C GLN A 77 22.72 -7.59 4.15
N ASP A 78 23.74 -7.23 3.39
CA ASP A 78 24.14 -5.81 3.19
C ASP A 78 23.07 -5.02 2.42
N SER A 79 22.10 -5.71 1.80
CA SER A 79 20.94 -5.08 1.17
C SER A 79 19.80 -4.77 2.15
N VAL A 80 19.89 -5.22 3.40
CA VAL A 80 18.88 -4.94 4.43
C VAL A 80 18.99 -3.48 4.84
N CYS A 81 17.88 -2.78 4.80
CA CYS A 81 17.79 -1.36 5.16
C CYS A 81 16.64 -1.13 6.15
N GLU A 82 16.59 0.07 6.72
CA GLU A 82 15.46 0.48 7.55
C GLU A 82 14.18 0.59 6.70
N LEU A 83 13.06 0.17 7.24
CA LEU A 83 11.77 0.44 6.63
C LEU A 83 11.40 1.93 6.75
N PRO A 84 10.66 2.48 5.77
CA PRO A 84 10.16 3.84 5.85
C PRO A 84 9.44 4.10 7.17
N HIS A 85 9.73 5.27 7.77
CA HIS A 85 9.13 5.73 9.03
C HIS A 85 9.48 4.92 10.30
N ALA A 86 10.34 3.90 10.22
CA ALA A 86 10.76 3.13 11.40
C ALA A 86 11.58 3.99 12.36
N ARG A 87 12.52 4.77 11.83
CA ARG A 87 13.35 5.69 12.63
C ARG A 87 12.54 6.74 13.35
N GLU A 88 11.66 7.43 12.63
CA GLU A 88 10.80 8.49 13.17
C GLU A 88 9.85 7.95 14.22
N PHE A 89 9.39 6.69 14.08
CA PHE A 89 8.56 6.05 15.08
C PHE A 89 9.35 5.67 16.35
N LEU A 90 10.55 5.17 16.21
CA LEU A 90 11.44 4.89 17.36
C LEU A 90 11.83 6.19 18.12
N GLU A 91 12.08 7.28 17.39
CA GLU A 91 12.29 8.61 17.98
C GLU A 91 11.05 9.13 18.70
N PHE A 92 9.88 8.95 18.13
CA PHE A 92 8.59 9.23 18.77
C PHE A 92 8.43 8.46 20.08
N CYS A 93 8.70 7.14 20.08
CA CYS A 93 8.64 6.33 21.30
C CYS A 93 9.55 6.90 22.41
N ARG A 94 10.76 7.27 22.07
CA ARG A 94 11.71 7.91 23.00
C ARG A 94 11.17 9.26 23.51
N ALA A 95 10.66 10.11 22.62
CA ALA A 95 10.13 11.43 22.97
C ALA A 95 8.91 11.34 23.91
N LYS A 96 8.12 10.28 23.79
CA LYS A 96 6.95 9.98 24.63
C LYS A 96 7.28 9.13 25.87
N ALA A 97 8.56 8.82 26.10
CA ALA A 97 9.04 7.96 27.19
C ALA A 97 8.34 6.57 27.19
N LEU A 98 8.04 6.02 26.01
CA LEU A 98 7.55 4.66 25.88
C LEU A 98 8.72 3.69 26.04
N ARG A 99 8.51 2.63 26.78
CA ARG A 99 9.47 1.53 26.89
C ARG A 99 9.40 0.68 25.62
N THR A 100 10.55 0.29 25.09
CA THR A 100 10.61 -0.39 23.79
C THR A 100 11.42 -1.68 23.87
N PHE A 101 10.83 -2.76 23.38
CA PHE A 101 11.39 -4.09 23.41
C PHE A 101 11.38 -4.68 22.00
N LEU A 102 12.27 -5.62 21.76
CA LEU A 102 12.29 -6.41 20.52
C LEU A 102 12.03 -7.88 20.85
N LEU A 103 11.14 -8.54 20.09
CA LEU A 103 10.91 -9.97 20.16
C LEU A 103 10.94 -10.54 18.75
N SER A 104 12.05 -11.18 18.40
CA SER A 104 12.29 -11.61 17.01
C SER A 104 12.93 -13.00 16.90
N THR A 105 12.64 -13.65 15.78
CA THR A 105 13.28 -14.90 15.36
C THR A 105 14.68 -14.67 14.75
N VAL A 106 15.06 -13.40 14.51
CA VAL A 106 16.33 -13.04 13.88
C VAL A 106 17.52 -13.61 14.67
N HIS A 107 18.50 -14.20 13.96
CA HIS A 107 19.71 -14.69 14.57
C HIS A 107 20.55 -13.53 15.11
N ARG A 108 21.22 -13.73 16.26
CA ARG A 108 21.99 -12.67 16.93
C ARG A 108 23.07 -12.03 16.04
N ASP A 109 23.76 -12.83 15.24
CA ASP A 109 24.81 -12.33 14.34
C ASP A 109 24.21 -11.44 13.24
N HIS A 110 23.05 -11.80 12.68
CA HIS A 110 22.37 -10.99 11.68
C HIS A 110 21.83 -9.69 12.28
N PHE A 111 21.23 -9.77 13.46
CA PHE A 111 20.79 -8.58 14.19
C PHE A 111 21.97 -7.64 14.47
N ALA A 112 23.12 -8.14 14.90
CA ALA A 112 24.30 -7.31 15.17
C ALA A 112 24.76 -6.54 13.92
N VAL A 113 24.76 -7.17 12.74
CA VAL A 113 25.11 -6.51 11.48
C VAL A 113 24.05 -5.47 11.11
N GLN A 114 22.77 -5.84 11.11
CA GLN A 114 21.67 -4.96 10.70
C GLN A 114 21.49 -3.79 11.65
N SER A 115 21.58 -4.02 12.97
CA SER A 115 21.51 -2.94 13.98
C SER A 115 22.72 -2.02 13.92
N GLY A 116 23.91 -2.54 13.57
CA GLY A 116 25.10 -1.73 13.33
C GLY A 116 24.92 -0.74 12.17
N VAL A 117 24.19 -1.13 11.10
CA VAL A 117 23.88 -0.26 9.96
C VAL A 117 22.79 0.74 10.30
N THR A 118 21.68 0.28 10.89
CA THR A 118 20.53 1.11 11.20
C THR A 118 20.68 1.95 12.48
N GLY A 119 21.48 1.49 13.44
CA GLY A 119 21.61 2.09 14.76
C GLY A 119 20.34 2.02 15.60
N PHE A 120 19.46 1.01 15.34
CA PHE A 120 18.17 0.90 16.02
C PHE A 120 18.28 0.27 17.43
N ASP A 121 19.35 -0.46 17.71
CA ASP A 121 19.66 -1.02 19.04
C ASP A 121 19.62 0.02 20.15
N LYS A 122 20.07 1.25 19.89
CA LYS A 122 20.07 2.37 20.84
C LYS A 122 18.67 2.85 21.27
N TYR A 123 17.62 2.44 20.55
CA TYR A 123 16.25 2.77 20.88
C TYR A 123 15.53 1.66 21.67
N LEU A 124 16.14 0.48 21.79
CA LEU A 124 15.56 -0.68 22.43
C LEU A 124 16.05 -0.83 23.88
N ASP A 125 15.14 -0.91 24.82
CA ASP A 125 15.47 -1.19 26.23
C ASP A 125 16.03 -2.59 26.37
N LYS A 126 15.43 -3.58 25.68
CA LYS A 126 15.90 -4.96 25.67
C LYS A 126 15.49 -5.71 24.41
N PRO A 127 16.44 -6.32 23.66
CA PRO A 127 16.14 -7.23 22.57
C PRO A 127 16.08 -8.69 23.04
N TYR A 128 15.05 -9.42 22.59
CA TYR A 128 14.91 -10.87 22.72
C TYR A 128 15.04 -11.48 21.33
N LEU A 129 16.18 -12.09 21.08
CA LEU A 129 16.62 -12.58 19.77
C LEU A 129 16.67 -14.09 19.73
N ASN A 130 16.65 -14.65 18.53
CA ASN A 130 16.72 -16.09 18.29
C ASN A 130 15.57 -16.86 18.97
N VAL A 131 14.38 -16.24 19.01
CA VAL A 131 13.18 -16.81 19.62
C VAL A 131 12.39 -17.55 18.55
N TRP A 132 12.35 -18.88 18.64
CA TRP A 132 11.71 -19.75 17.64
C TRP A 132 10.17 -19.63 17.62
N ASP A 133 9.56 -19.63 18.81
CA ASP A 133 8.13 -19.37 18.99
C ASP A 133 7.95 -18.22 19.96
N LYS A 134 7.51 -17.08 19.44
CA LYS A 134 7.30 -15.86 20.23
C LYS A 134 6.20 -16.02 21.27
N ARG A 135 5.22 -16.94 21.03
CA ARG A 135 4.10 -17.20 21.94
C ARG A 135 4.56 -17.84 23.25
N GLU A 136 5.61 -18.65 23.21
CA GLU A 136 6.18 -19.24 24.43
C GLU A 136 6.94 -18.20 25.26
N LYS A 137 7.54 -17.18 24.60
CA LYS A 137 8.41 -16.19 25.24
C LYS A 137 7.65 -14.98 25.80
N ILE A 138 6.45 -14.69 25.30
CA ILE A 138 5.76 -13.42 25.61
C ILE A 138 5.48 -13.26 27.10
N HIS A 139 5.04 -14.31 27.82
CA HIS A 139 4.73 -14.23 29.24
C HIS A 139 5.97 -13.94 30.09
N GLU A 140 7.10 -14.55 29.78
CA GLU A 140 8.38 -14.28 30.44
C GLU A 140 8.80 -12.81 30.25
N ILE A 141 8.61 -12.25 29.03
CA ILE A 141 8.93 -10.85 28.76
C ILE A 141 8.05 -9.91 29.59
N LEU A 142 6.75 -10.19 29.65
CA LEU A 142 5.80 -9.39 30.43
C LEU A 142 6.14 -9.41 31.91
N GLU A 143 6.42 -10.58 32.47
CA GLU A 143 6.75 -10.76 33.88
C GLU A 143 8.11 -10.14 34.24
N GLU A 144 9.17 -10.46 33.47
CA GLU A 144 10.55 -10.00 33.70
C GLU A 144 10.66 -8.47 33.69
N ASN A 145 9.87 -7.81 32.83
CA ASN A 145 9.93 -6.37 32.69
C ASN A 145 8.77 -5.64 33.41
N ALA A 146 7.94 -6.37 34.15
CA ALA A 146 6.74 -5.85 34.83
C ALA A 146 5.84 -5.05 33.88
N LEU A 147 5.57 -5.58 32.67
CA LEU A 147 4.71 -4.95 31.68
C LEU A 147 3.25 -5.31 31.94
N LYS A 148 2.40 -4.30 32.04
CA LYS A 148 0.97 -4.53 32.15
C LYS A 148 0.36 -4.81 30.78
N PRO A 149 -0.41 -5.88 30.63
CA PRO A 149 -0.98 -6.23 29.32
C PRO A 149 -1.81 -5.12 28.66
N ASP A 150 -2.63 -4.42 29.40
CA ASP A 150 -3.50 -3.32 28.93
C ASP A 150 -2.75 -2.03 28.57
N GLU A 151 -1.45 -1.93 28.94
CA GLU A 151 -0.56 -0.82 28.62
C GLU A 151 0.49 -1.23 27.56
N THR A 152 0.44 -2.47 27.03
CA THR A 152 1.46 -3.02 26.15
C THR A 152 0.91 -3.29 24.74
N LEU A 153 1.66 -2.86 23.71
CA LEU A 153 1.34 -3.05 22.31
C LEU A 153 2.44 -3.87 21.62
N PHE A 154 2.06 -4.95 20.94
CA PHE A 154 2.92 -5.68 20.03
C PHE A 154 2.71 -5.18 18.59
N ILE A 155 3.79 -4.83 17.91
CA ILE A 155 3.78 -4.38 16.51
C ILE A 155 4.54 -5.41 15.68
N GLY A 156 3.89 -5.98 14.67
CA GLY A 156 4.49 -6.95 13.76
C GLY A 156 3.77 -7.03 12.42
N ASP A 157 4.38 -7.75 11.47
CA ASP A 157 3.90 -7.87 10.10
C ASP A 157 3.39 -9.27 9.75
N MET A 158 3.38 -10.18 10.73
CA MET A 158 2.97 -11.57 10.53
C MET A 158 1.80 -11.97 11.44
N GLN A 159 1.00 -12.97 10.98
CA GLN A 159 -0.04 -13.60 11.80
C GLN A 159 0.52 -14.08 13.15
N HIS A 160 1.75 -14.62 13.14
CA HIS A 160 2.43 -15.10 14.35
C HIS A 160 2.61 -14.00 15.40
N ASP A 161 2.85 -12.75 15.01
CA ASP A 161 2.99 -11.60 15.93
C ASP A 161 1.65 -11.28 16.61
N ILE A 162 0.58 -11.30 15.83
CA ILE A 162 -0.79 -11.06 16.32
C ILE A 162 -1.24 -12.18 17.25
N GLU A 163 -0.92 -13.43 16.91
CA GLU A 163 -1.17 -14.59 17.78
C GLU A 163 -0.36 -14.49 19.06
N THR A 164 0.89 -14.03 19.01
CA THR A 164 1.74 -13.79 20.17
C THR A 164 1.15 -12.72 21.09
N ALA A 165 0.70 -11.59 20.53
CA ALA A 165 0.04 -10.55 21.29
C ALA A 165 -1.22 -11.08 22.00
N ARG A 166 -2.05 -11.82 21.28
CA ARG A 166 -3.26 -12.45 21.87
C ARG A 166 -2.91 -13.44 22.97
N HIS A 167 -1.86 -14.24 22.79
CA HIS A 167 -1.40 -15.20 23.80
C HIS A 167 -0.92 -14.49 25.07
N GLY A 168 -0.25 -13.35 24.93
CA GLY A 168 0.16 -12.51 26.06
C GLY A 168 -0.95 -11.63 26.64
N GLY A 169 -2.16 -11.64 26.06
CA GLY A 169 -3.27 -10.77 26.48
C GLY A 169 -3.00 -9.28 26.28
N ILE A 170 -2.09 -8.92 25.38
CA ILE A 170 -1.68 -7.55 25.07
C ILE A 170 -2.30 -7.06 23.76
N HIS A 171 -2.26 -5.75 23.53
CA HIS A 171 -2.73 -5.17 22.28
C HIS A 171 -1.83 -5.55 21.08
N SER A 172 -2.43 -5.62 19.90
CA SER A 172 -1.77 -5.98 18.65
C SER A 172 -1.97 -4.94 17.56
N CYS A 173 -0.89 -4.61 16.86
CA CYS A 173 -0.92 -3.79 15.65
C CYS A 173 -0.19 -4.52 14.52
N ALA A 174 -0.91 -4.80 13.45
CA ALA A 174 -0.33 -5.33 12.23
C ALA A 174 0.13 -4.21 11.30
N VAL A 175 1.35 -4.30 10.75
CA VAL A 175 1.87 -3.41 9.72
C VAL A 175 1.91 -4.13 8.37
N LEU A 176 1.60 -3.41 7.26
CA LEU A 176 1.55 -3.99 5.92
C LEU A 176 2.90 -3.95 5.18
N THR A 177 3.97 -3.62 5.89
CA THR A 177 5.31 -3.42 5.31
C THR A 177 6.09 -4.72 5.06
N GLY A 178 5.66 -5.86 5.63
CA GLY A 178 6.47 -7.07 5.68
C GLY A 178 5.93 -8.27 4.90
N TYR A 179 6.00 -9.44 5.56
CA TYR A 179 5.85 -10.76 4.93
C TYR A 179 4.41 -11.12 4.61
N ASN A 180 3.49 -10.96 5.57
CA ASN A 180 2.12 -11.39 5.36
C ASN A 180 1.30 -10.38 4.53
N THR A 181 0.38 -10.91 3.76
CA THR A 181 -0.60 -10.14 3.02
C THR A 181 -1.69 -9.61 3.96
N LEU A 182 -2.40 -8.55 3.54
CA LEU A 182 -3.55 -8.03 4.29
C LEU A 182 -4.57 -9.12 4.62
N GLN A 183 -4.83 -10.06 3.68
CA GLN A 183 -5.78 -11.13 3.92
C GLN A 183 -5.35 -12.09 5.04
N GLN A 184 -4.05 -12.40 5.12
CA GLN A 184 -3.48 -13.22 6.18
C GLN A 184 -3.57 -12.50 7.52
N LEU A 185 -3.19 -11.23 7.59
CA LEU A 185 -3.25 -10.42 8.81
C LEU A 185 -4.68 -10.25 9.32
N ARG A 186 -5.66 -10.03 8.43
CA ARG A 186 -7.09 -9.98 8.83
C ARG A 186 -7.59 -11.29 9.46
N LYS A 187 -7.13 -12.45 8.99
CA LYS A 187 -7.48 -13.75 9.60
C LYS A 187 -6.98 -13.88 11.03
N ALA A 188 -5.85 -13.25 11.35
CA ALA A 188 -5.32 -13.22 12.72
C ALA A 188 -6.09 -12.26 13.65
N GLN A 189 -6.94 -11.38 13.11
CA GLN A 189 -7.78 -10.42 13.85
C GLN A 189 -6.99 -9.52 14.81
N PRO A 190 -6.05 -8.69 14.31
CA PRO A 190 -5.36 -7.71 15.15
C PRO A 190 -6.32 -6.62 15.65
N ASP A 191 -5.98 -5.95 16.75
CA ASP A 191 -6.73 -4.79 17.24
C ASP A 191 -6.66 -3.60 16.28
N LEU A 192 -5.54 -3.47 15.58
CA LEU A 192 -5.29 -2.42 14.60
C LEU A 192 -4.50 -2.97 13.41
N ILE A 193 -4.82 -2.51 12.20
CA ILE A 193 -4.00 -2.69 10.99
C ILE A 193 -3.64 -1.31 10.49
N VAL A 194 -2.35 -1.08 10.24
CA VAL A 194 -1.83 0.16 9.66
C VAL A 194 -0.99 -0.14 8.42
N GLU A 195 -0.92 0.82 7.51
CA GLU A 195 -0.09 0.68 6.32
C GLU A 195 1.40 0.64 6.69
N HIS A 196 1.83 1.56 7.57
CA HIS A 196 3.20 1.72 8.04
C HIS A 196 3.25 2.43 9.40
N LEU A 197 4.44 2.53 10.00
CA LEU A 197 4.61 3.08 11.34
C LEU A 197 4.26 4.58 11.48
N ARG A 198 4.31 5.38 10.39
CA ARG A 198 3.82 6.79 10.41
C ARG A 198 2.33 6.84 10.76
N GLU A 199 1.52 5.98 10.16
CA GLU A 199 0.08 5.94 10.44
C GLU A 199 -0.19 5.57 11.90
N LEU A 200 0.55 4.59 12.44
CA LEU A 200 0.45 4.25 13.86
C LEU A 200 0.84 5.43 14.77
N ARG A 201 1.91 6.15 14.42
CA ARG A 201 2.31 7.35 15.16
C ARG A 201 1.21 8.39 15.18
N GLU A 202 0.62 8.69 14.03
CA GLU A 202 -0.47 9.67 13.91
C GLU A 202 -1.69 9.26 14.77
N ILE A 203 -2.04 7.97 14.78
CA ILE A 203 -3.12 7.44 15.63
C ILE A 203 -2.81 7.62 17.11
N LEU A 204 -1.60 7.28 17.54
CA LEU A 204 -1.18 7.40 18.94
C LEU A 204 -1.08 8.87 19.39
N GLU A 205 -0.59 9.76 18.52
CA GLU A 205 -0.52 11.21 18.79
C GLU A 205 -1.91 11.83 18.93
N GLN A 206 -2.83 11.51 18.02
CA GLN A 206 -4.20 12.05 18.01
C GLN A 206 -5.06 11.54 19.16
N ASN A 207 -4.74 10.36 19.72
CA ASN A 207 -5.53 9.70 20.74
C ASN A 207 -4.83 9.59 22.09
N ASP A 208 -3.91 10.48 22.43
CA ASP A 208 -3.17 10.49 23.71
C ASP A 208 -2.62 9.09 24.06
N LEU A 209 -1.95 8.44 23.13
CA LEU A 209 -1.37 7.10 23.24
C LEU A 209 -2.39 5.97 23.45
N HIS A 210 -3.64 6.14 22.99
CA HIS A 210 -4.62 5.07 22.93
C HIS A 210 -4.81 4.57 21.49
N LEU A 211 -5.08 3.28 21.30
CA LEU A 211 -5.33 2.70 19.97
C LEU A 211 -6.70 3.08 19.41
N ARG A 212 -7.65 3.39 20.26
CA ARG A 212 -9.01 3.84 19.89
C ARG A 212 -9.25 5.22 20.50
N PRO A 213 -9.98 6.10 19.80
CA PRO A 213 -10.37 7.37 20.37
C PRO A 213 -11.10 7.13 21.71
N GLN A 214 -10.69 7.82 22.76
CA GLN A 214 -11.52 7.88 23.96
C GLN A 214 -12.75 8.73 23.63
N ILE A 215 -13.90 8.08 23.45
CA ILE A 215 -15.17 8.74 23.17
C ILE A 215 -15.53 9.59 24.39
N ARG A 216 -15.24 10.89 24.35
CA ARG A 216 -15.81 11.87 25.25
C ARG A 216 -17.12 12.36 24.63
N GLY A 217 -18.20 11.64 24.83
CA GLY A 217 -19.55 12.16 24.79
C GLY A 217 -20.15 12.60 23.44
N PHE A 218 -19.68 12.06 22.30
CA PHE A 218 -20.38 12.12 21.03
C PHE A 218 -20.50 10.70 20.47
N GLU A 219 -21.73 10.25 20.32
CA GLU A 219 -22.08 9.01 19.64
C GLU A 219 -21.56 9.08 18.19
N ASP A 220 -20.75 8.09 17.80
CA ASP A 220 -20.48 7.60 16.43
C ASP A 220 -20.25 8.60 15.29
N ALA A 221 -19.60 9.74 15.50
CA ALA A 221 -19.23 10.58 14.38
C ALA A 221 -17.85 10.18 13.82
N HIS A 222 -17.80 9.12 13.03
CA HIS A 222 -16.73 8.92 12.06
C HIS A 222 -17.12 9.63 10.76
N PRO A 223 -16.74 10.90 10.53
CA PRO A 223 -17.08 11.59 9.29
C PRO A 223 -16.46 10.83 8.11
N PRO A 224 -17.14 10.81 6.96
CA PRO A 224 -16.55 10.25 5.75
C PRO A 224 -15.20 10.91 5.43
N ILE A 225 -14.25 10.12 5.00
CA ILE A 225 -12.94 10.58 4.58
C ILE A 225 -13.05 11.03 3.12
N VAL A 226 -12.87 12.32 2.86
CA VAL A 226 -12.89 12.84 1.49
C VAL A 226 -11.52 12.66 0.86
N THR A 227 -11.48 12.02 -0.31
CA THR A 227 -10.25 11.76 -1.07
C THR A 227 -10.39 12.20 -2.52
N VAL A 228 -9.25 12.37 -3.18
CA VAL A 228 -9.14 12.61 -4.62
C VAL A 228 -8.45 11.43 -5.29
N GLY A 229 -8.84 11.12 -6.52
CA GLY A 229 -8.18 10.12 -7.36
C GLY A 229 -8.05 10.62 -8.79
N GLY A 230 -6.89 10.39 -9.43
CA GLY A 230 -6.59 10.83 -10.79
C GLY A 230 -6.32 9.67 -11.76
N LEU A 231 -7.18 9.52 -12.78
CA LEU A 231 -6.88 8.69 -13.94
C LEU A 231 -5.98 9.50 -14.88
N ILE A 232 -4.67 9.23 -14.84
CA ILE A 232 -3.64 10.02 -15.50
C ILE A 232 -3.36 9.42 -16.88
N TYR A 233 -3.52 10.20 -17.94
CA TYR A 233 -3.18 9.83 -19.31
C TYR A 233 -1.79 10.34 -19.70
N ASN A 234 -1.03 9.53 -20.43
CA ASN A 234 0.18 9.95 -21.15
C ASN A 234 -0.16 10.42 -22.58
N ASP A 235 0.86 10.78 -23.37
CA ASP A 235 0.70 11.23 -24.76
C ASP A 235 0.24 10.11 -25.71
N ASP A 236 0.40 8.84 -25.32
CA ASP A 236 -0.04 7.66 -26.08
C ASP A 236 -1.47 7.21 -25.70
N ASP A 237 -2.22 8.03 -24.92
CA ASP A 237 -3.55 7.73 -24.37
C ASP A 237 -3.61 6.47 -23.48
N GLU A 238 -2.47 6.06 -22.91
CA GLU A 238 -2.42 5.04 -21.87
C GLU A 238 -2.66 5.68 -20.50
N VAL A 239 -3.20 4.90 -19.57
CA VAL A 239 -3.47 5.30 -18.19
C VAL A 239 -2.46 4.72 -17.22
N LEU A 240 -2.08 5.51 -16.22
CA LEU A 240 -1.20 5.07 -15.14
C LEU A 240 -1.99 4.27 -14.12
N MET A 241 -1.58 3.01 -13.95
CA MET A 241 -2.07 2.14 -12.89
C MET A 241 -0.97 1.93 -11.86
N ILE A 242 -1.30 2.00 -10.57
CA ILE A 242 -0.39 1.72 -9.45
C ILE A 242 -0.95 0.59 -8.58
N ARG A 243 -0.07 -0.22 -7.99
CA ARG A 243 -0.45 -1.31 -7.10
C ARG A 243 -0.03 -0.97 -5.67
N THR A 244 -1.01 -0.94 -4.76
CA THR A 244 -0.80 -0.52 -3.37
C THR A 244 -1.21 -1.61 -2.37
N HIS A 245 -0.55 -1.65 -1.21
CA HIS A 245 -0.88 -2.60 -0.13
C HIS A 245 -2.25 -2.37 0.46
N LYS A 246 -2.61 -1.10 0.67
CA LYS A 246 -3.85 -0.69 1.33
C LYS A 246 -5.12 -1.13 0.60
N TRP A 247 -5.04 -1.45 -0.68
CA TRP A 247 -6.12 -1.95 -1.50
C TRP A 247 -5.99 -3.44 -1.84
N SER A 248 -5.52 -4.27 -0.90
CA SER A 248 -5.43 -5.74 -1.04
C SER A 248 -4.61 -6.17 -2.25
N GLU A 249 -3.51 -5.47 -2.56
CA GLU A 249 -2.65 -5.70 -3.73
C GLU A 249 -3.36 -5.52 -5.07
N LEU A 250 -4.54 -4.91 -5.09
CA LEU A 250 -5.24 -4.57 -6.31
C LEU A 250 -4.63 -3.32 -6.95
N TRP A 251 -4.74 -3.24 -8.26
CA TRP A 251 -4.37 -2.06 -9.02
C TRP A 251 -5.41 -0.96 -8.83
N GLY A 252 -4.94 0.26 -8.78
CA GLY A 252 -5.73 1.46 -8.64
C GLY A 252 -5.12 2.65 -9.37
N ILE A 253 -5.57 3.82 -9.03
CA ILE A 253 -5.07 5.10 -9.55
C ILE A 253 -4.40 5.87 -8.41
N PRO A 254 -3.45 6.79 -8.72
CA PRO A 254 -2.89 7.70 -7.73
C PRO A 254 -3.93 8.60 -7.09
N GLY A 255 -3.75 8.87 -5.79
CA GLY A 255 -4.64 9.76 -5.06
C GLY A 255 -4.64 9.52 -3.55
N GLY A 256 -5.22 10.46 -2.82
CA GLY A 256 -5.21 10.41 -1.36
C GLY A 256 -6.18 11.39 -0.70
N LYS A 257 -5.97 11.66 0.59
CA LYS A 257 -6.87 12.47 1.41
C LYS A 257 -6.73 13.96 1.11
N ILE A 258 -7.84 14.66 1.06
CA ILE A 258 -7.85 16.13 1.05
C ILE A 258 -7.50 16.62 2.47
N LYS A 259 -6.51 17.50 2.57
CA LYS A 259 -6.17 18.16 3.84
C LYS A 259 -7.18 19.26 4.17
N TRP A 260 -7.35 19.54 5.45
CA TRP A 260 -8.26 20.61 5.87
C TRP A 260 -7.84 21.96 5.26
N GLY A 261 -8.81 22.64 4.61
CA GLY A 261 -8.56 23.91 3.93
C GLY A 261 -7.93 23.80 2.53
N GLU A 262 -7.67 22.58 2.03
CA GLU A 262 -7.05 22.34 0.73
C GLU A 262 -8.12 22.16 -0.37
N PRO A 263 -8.04 22.89 -1.50
CA PRO A 263 -8.91 22.64 -2.66
C PRO A 263 -8.64 21.24 -3.26
N SER A 264 -9.70 20.57 -3.73
CA SER A 264 -9.60 19.20 -4.25
C SER A 264 -8.61 19.02 -5.41
N VAL A 265 -8.54 20.01 -6.32
CA VAL A 265 -7.59 20.00 -7.45
C VAL A 265 -6.15 20.12 -6.98
N GLU A 266 -5.89 20.94 -5.96
CA GLU A 266 -4.55 21.07 -5.38
C GLU A 266 -4.16 19.82 -4.58
N ALA A 267 -5.12 19.22 -3.86
CA ALA A 267 -4.92 17.91 -3.23
C ALA A 267 -4.52 16.86 -4.26
N LEU A 268 -5.21 16.80 -5.41
CA LEU A 268 -4.89 15.86 -6.47
C LEU A 268 -3.47 16.07 -7.02
N ARG A 269 -3.08 17.33 -7.29
CA ARG A 269 -1.72 17.66 -7.75
C ARG A 269 -0.65 17.22 -6.76
N ARG A 270 -0.88 17.48 -5.48
CA ARG A 270 0.03 17.11 -4.39
C ARG A 270 0.14 15.60 -4.28
N GLU A 271 -0.97 14.86 -4.18
CA GLU A 271 -0.97 13.41 -4.04
C GLU A 271 -0.30 12.72 -5.24
N VAL A 272 -0.65 13.12 -6.47
CA VAL A 272 0.01 12.58 -7.67
C VAL A 272 1.52 12.87 -7.66
N LYS A 273 1.92 14.07 -7.24
CA LYS A 273 3.34 14.42 -7.16
C LYS A 273 4.08 13.62 -6.08
N GLU A 274 3.45 13.43 -4.91
CA GLU A 274 4.01 12.66 -3.78
C GLU A 274 4.13 11.17 -4.14
N GLU A 275 3.11 10.57 -4.77
CA GLU A 275 3.08 9.13 -5.08
C GLU A 275 3.85 8.73 -6.34
N THR A 276 3.96 9.62 -7.34
CA THR A 276 4.48 9.26 -8.66
C THR A 276 5.57 10.17 -9.20
N ALA A 277 5.86 11.29 -8.55
CA ALA A 277 6.72 12.39 -8.99
C ALA A 277 6.26 13.08 -10.30
N LEU A 278 5.05 12.81 -10.79
CA LEU A 278 4.50 13.43 -11.99
C LEU A 278 3.90 14.80 -11.73
N ASP A 279 3.97 15.68 -12.76
CA ASP A 279 3.20 16.91 -12.84
C ASP A 279 2.02 16.67 -13.78
N ILE A 280 0.82 17.10 -13.38
CA ILE A 280 -0.43 16.88 -14.13
C ILE A 280 -1.05 18.18 -14.59
N SER A 281 -1.71 18.11 -15.74
CA SER A 281 -2.46 19.19 -16.38
C SER A 281 -3.82 18.66 -16.87
N GLU A 282 -4.62 19.49 -17.48
CA GLU A 282 -5.92 19.12 -18.07
C GLU A 282 -6.78 18.29 -17.09
N ILE A 283 -6.99 18.85 -15.90
CA ILE A 283 -7.70 18.17 -14.82
C ILE A 283 -9.20 18.39 -14.99
N ASP A 284 -9.93 17.31 -15.31
CA ASP A 284 -11.37 17.31 -15.49
C ASP A 284 -12.05 16.42 -14.46
N PHE A 285 -13.05 16.95 -13.77
CA PHE A 285 -13.87 16.18 -12.85
C PHE A 285 -14.74 15.16 -13.60
N VAL A 286 -14.81 13.93 -13.10
CA VAL A 286 -15.59 12.84 -13.70
C VAL A 286 -16.81 12.51 -12.86
N LEU A 287 -16.62 12.09 -11.61
CA LEU A 287 -17.71 11.66 -10.73
C LEU A 287 -17.30 11.63 -9.25
N VAL A 288 -18.31 11.61 -8.38
CA VAL A 288 -18.16 11.25 -6.96
C VAL A 288 -18.58 9.80 -6.76
N GLN A 289 -17.89 9.09 -5.90
CA GLN A 289 -18.26 7.74 -5.48
C GLN A 289 -18.24 7.65 -3.95
N ASP A 290 -19.23 6.97 -3.39
CA ASP A 290 -19.12 6.47 -2.01
C ASP A 290 -18.45 5.09 -2.02
N CYS A 291 -17.49 4.91 -1.13
CA CYS A 291 -16.85 3.63 -0.87
C CYS A 291 -16.96 3.33 0.63
N ILE A 292 -18.00 2.57 0.99
CA ILE A 292 -18.39 2.33 2.37
C ILE A 292 -18.05 0.88 2.72
N HIS A 293 -17.29 0.69 3.81
CA HIS A 293 -16.93 -0.62 4.37
C HIS A 293 -16.37 -1.60 3.32
N SER A 294 -15.53 -1.10 2.39
CA SER A 294 -14.96 -1.94 1.33
C SER A 294 -14.08 -3.04 1.90
N LYS A 295 -14.36 -4.27 1.49
CA LYS A 295 -13.53 -5.44 1.83
C LYS A 295 -12.17 -5.43 1.14
N GLU A 296 -12.00 -4.60 0.11
CA GLU A 296 -10.75 -4.45 -0.62
C GLU A 296 -9.78 -3.50 0.09
N PHE A 297 -10.29 -2.58 0.92
CA PHE A 297 -9.45 -1.66 1.68
C PHE A 297 -9.01 -2.30 3.00
N TYR A 298 -7.79 -1.99 3.48
CA TYR A 298 -7.15 -2.67 4.62
C TYR A 298 -7.85 -2.49 5.97
N ARG A 299 -8.67 -1.44 6.12
CA ARG A 299 -9.45 -1.18 7.33
C ARG A 299 -10.87 -0.75 7.01
N ASP A 300 -11.72 -0.75 8.02
CA ASP A 300 -13.07 -0.23 7.90
C ASP A 300 -13.07 1.29 7.73
N ALA A 301 -13.68 1.78 6.66
CA ALA A 301 -13.72 3.19 6.33
C ALA A 301 -14.91 3.54 5.43
N HIS A 302 -15.37 4.78 5.54
CA HIS A 302 -16.29 5.40 4.60
C HIS A 302 -15.53 6.49 3.84
N PHE A 303 -15.31 6.30 2.54
CA PHE A 303 -14.69 7.29 1.67
C PHE A 303 -15.73 7.96 0.77
N VAL A 304 -15.56 9.26 0.58
CA VAL A 304 -16.16 10.01 -0.52
C VAL A 304 -15.03 10.32 -1.51
N LEU A 305 -15.05 9.66 -2.66
CA LEU A 305 -14.00 9.71 -3.66
C LEU A 305 -14.36 10.75 -4.75
N LEU A 306 -13.59 11.82 -4.87
CA LEU A 306 -13.67 12.79 -5.95
C LEU A 306 -12.71 12.35 -7.06
N ASN A 307 -13.25 11.87 -8.18
CA ASN A 307 -12.47 11.27 -9.25
C ASN A 307 -12.32 12.20 -10.44
N TYR A 308 -11.11 12.28 -10.95
CA TYR A 308 -10.70 13.15 -12.04
C TYR A 308 -10.02 12.36 -13.16
N THR A 309 -10.07 12.88 -14.39
CA THR A 309 -9.08 12.57 -15.42
C THR A 309 -8.07 13.70 -15.49
N CYS A 310 -6.84 13.39 -15.83
CA CYS A 310 -5.79 14.38 -16.04
C CYS A 310 -4.73 13.87 -17.02
N ARG A 311 -3.82 14.73 -17.48
CA ARG A 311 -2.74 14.39 -18.38
C ARG A 311 -1.38 14.72 -17.77
N CYS A 312 -0.37 13.92 -18.14
CA CYS A 312 1.03 14.26 -17.98
C CYS A 312 1.70 14.28 -19.37
N SER A 313 2.59 15.24 -19.62
CA SER A 313 3.23 15.45 -20.93
C SER A 313 4.60 14.79 -21.01
N GLY A 314 5.02 14.41 -22.22
CA GLY A 314 6.34 13.86 -22.53
C GLY A 314 6.47 12.36 -22.20
N LYS A 315 7.71 11.90 -22.00
CA LYS A 315 8.00 10.55 -21.47
C LYS A 315 8.16 10.62 -19.95
N PRO A 316 7.07 10.56 -19.20
CA PRO A 316 7.12 10.79 -17.76
C PRO A 316 7.88 9.66 -17.06
N ARG A 317 8.89 10.05 -16.30
CA ARG A 317 9.62 9.10 -15.45
C ARG A 317 8.88 8.97 -14.12
N VAL A 318 8.06 7.94 -14.01
CA VAL A 318 7.37 7.62 -12.76
C VAL A 318 8.40 7.19 -11.70
N LYS A 319 8.35 7.84 -10.56
CA LYS A 319 9.11 7.45 -9.37
C LYS A 319 8.11 7.27 -8.23
N LEU A 320 7.82 6.01 -7.91
CA LEU A 320 6.92 5.68 -6.81
C LEU A 320 7.55 6.03 -5.46
N ASN A 321 6.70 6.41 -4.52
CA ASN A 321 7.04 6.46 -3.10
C ASN A 321 6.84 5.07 -2.46
N ASP A 322 6.89 5.01 -1.12
CA ASP A 322 6.73 3.81 -0.32
C ASP A 322 5.27 3.28 -0.24
N GLU A 323 4.29 4.03 -0.74
CA GLU A 323 2.87 3.63 -0.72
C GLU A 323 2.50 2.72 -1.89
N ALA A 324 3.25 2.75 -2.98
CA ALA A 324 3.01 1.93 -4.16
C ALA A 324 4.21 1.04 -4.50
N ARG A 325 3.93 -0.21 -4.87
CA ARG A 325 4.96 -1.22 -5.18
C ARG A 325 5.33 -1.29 -6.63
N GLU A 326 4.36 -1.06 -7.52
CA GLU A 326 4.49 -1.27 -8.96
C GLU A 326 3.62 -0.27 -9.71
N PHE A 327 4.06 0.13 -10.88
CA PHE A 327 3.24 0.90 -11.81
C PHE A 327 3.26 0.31 -13.20
N ARG A 328 2.20 0.58 -13.98
CA ARG A 328 2.10 0.24 -15.40
C ARG A 328 1.38 1.33 -16.16
N TRP A 329 1.86 1.61 -17.35
CA TRP A 329 1.12 2.33 -18.38
C TRP A 329 0.40 1.31 -19.26
N VAL A 330 -0.92 1.43 -19.37
CA VAL A 330 -1.75 0.49 -20.12
C VAL A 330 -2.90 1.23 -20.80
N SER A 331 -3.44 0.67 -21.88
CA SER A 331 -4.66 1.23 -22.46
C SER A 331 -5.83 1.10 -21.46
N PRO A 332 -6.84 2.03 -21.47
CA PRO A 332 -8.01 1.92 -20.59
C PRO A 332 -8.75 0.57 -20.70
N ALA A 333 -8.76 -0.04 -21.88
CA ALA A 333 -9.34 -1.36 -22.08
C ALA A 333 -8.54 -2.46 -21.38
N ALA A 334 -7.19 -2.43 -21.49
CA ALA A 334 -6.31 -3.36 -20.80
C ALA A 334 -6.39 -3.18 -19.28
N ALA A 335 -6.54 -1.94 -18.78
CA ALA A 335 -6.73 -1.68 -17.36
C ALA A 335 -7.98 -2.39 -16.78
N LEU A 336 -9.07 -2.46 -17.53
CA LEU A 336 -10.31 -3.16 -17.11
C LEU A 336 -10.15 -4.67 -16.97
N GLU A 337 -9.18 -5.28 -17.66
CA GLU A 337 -8.85 -6.71 -17.56
C GLU A 337 -7.89 -7.01 -16.40
N MET A 338 -7.28 -6.00 -15.79
CA MET A 338 -6.40 -6.17 -14.63
C MET A 338 -7.21 -6.44 -13.35
N PRO A 339 -6.60 -7.01 -12.30
CA PRO A 339 -7.19 -7.11 -10.97
C PRO A 339 -7.21 -5.73 -10.30
N ILE A 340 -8.15 -4.89 -10.70
CA ILE A 340 -8.32 -3.52 -10.20
C ILE A 340 -9.34 -3.45 -9.07
N ASN A 341 -9.17 -2.47 -8.15
CA ASN A 341 -10.15 -2.22 -7.09
C ASN A 341 -11.47 -1.66 -7.67
N GLN A 342 -12.55 -1.87 -6.97
CA GLN A 342 -13.89 -1.49 -7.41
C GLN A 342 -14.06 0.00 -7.71
N PRO A 343 -13.54 0.95 -6.91
CA PRO A 343 -13.63 2.37 -7.25
C PRO A 343 -12.95 2.71 -8.59
N THR A 344 -11.77 2.17 -8.85
CA THR A 344 -11.06 2.37 -10.13
C THR A 344 -11.83 1.77 -11.30
N ARG A 345 -12.44 0.60 -11.15
CA ARG A 345 -13.30 -0.02 -12.16
C ARG A 345 -14.46 0.88 -12.53
N THR A 346 -15.16 1.42 -11.53
CA THR A 346 -16.29 2.34 -11.73
C THR A 346 -15.86 3.59 -12.49
N LEU A 347 -14.73 4.18 -12.15
CA LEU A 347 -14.19 5.36 -12.85
C LEU A 347 -13.85 5.06 -14.32
N LEU A 348 -13.12 3.97 -14.58
CA LEU A 348 -12.76 3.55 -15.94
C LEU A 348 -13.99 3.31 -16.82
N MET A 349 -15.02 2.67 -16.28
CA MET A 349 -16.28 2.46 -17.00
C MET A 349 -16.98 3.78 -17.35
N ALA A 350 -17.10 4.71 -16.38
CA ALA A 350 -17.71 6.01 -16.59
C ALA A 350 -17.01 6.85 -17.66
N VAL A 351 -15.67 6.84 -17.67
CA VAL A 351 -14.87 7.55 -18.69
C VAL A 351 -15.04 6.89 -20.06
N THR A 352 -15.06 5.57 -20.13
CA THR A 352 -15.26 4.83 -21.40
C THR A 352 -16.63 5.11 -22.00
N GLU A 353 -17.69 5.13 -21.21
CA GLU A 353 -19.04 5.46 -21.64
C GLU A 353 -19.13 6.90 -22.15
N LYS A 354 -18.55 7.88 -21.43
CA LYS A 354 -18.52 9.29 -21.83
C LYS A 354 -17.83 9.46 -23.20
N ASN A 355 -16.71 8.77 -23.41
CA ASN A 355 -15.96 8.81 -24.67
C ASN A 355 -16.77 8.19 -25.83
N ASN A 356 -17.45 7.07 -25.60
CA ASN A 356 -18.30 6.42 -26.59
C ASN A 356 -19.50 7.29 -27.01
N LEU A 357 -20.13 7.97 -26.05
CA LEU A 357 -21.22 8.90 -26.31
C LEU A 357 -20.76 10.11 -27.13
N SER A 358 -19.58 10.63 -26.84
CA SER A 358 -18.98 11.77 -27.58
C SER A 358 -18.64 11.39 -29.02
N ARG A 359 -18.09 10.19 -29.26
CA ARG A 359 -17.80 9.65 -30.61
C ARG A 359 -19.10 9.43 -31.44
N ARG A 360 -20.16 8.91 -30.81
CA ARG A 360 -21.48 8.74 -31.48
C ARG A 360 -22.10 10.05 -31.90
N LYS A 361 -22.00 11.11 -31.07
CA LYS A 361 -22.51 12.46 -31.42
C LYS A 361 -21.74 13.11 -32.58
N GLN A 362 -20.44 12.85 -32.70
CA GLN A 362 -19.61 13.34 -33.83
C GLN A 362 -19.89 12.58 -35.12
N SER A 363 -20.28 11.31 -35.06
CA SER A 363 -20.62 10.50 -36.25
C SER A 363 -22.05 10.72 -36.78
N THR A 364 -22.94 11.38 -36.00
CA THR A 364 -24.33 11.70 -36.35
C THR A 364 -24.54 13.18 -36.69
N GLY A 365 -23.46 13.92 -37.00
CA GLY A 365 -23.56 15.29 -37.50
C GLY A 365 -24.33 15.33 -38.85
N PRO A 366 -25.16 16.35 -39.14
CA PRO A 366 -26.09 16.34 -40.28
C PRO A 366 -25.31 16.23 -41.60
N SER A 367 -25.56 15.14 -42.31
CA SER A 367 -25.21 15.02 -43.73
C SER A 367 -25.85 16.19 -44.48
N GLY A 368 -24.99 17.05 -45.06
CA GLY A 368 -25.41 18.22 -45.80
C GLY A 368 -26.49 17.89 -46.82
N SER A 369 -27.63 18.58 -46.67
CA SER A 369 -28.71 18.59 -47.66
C SER A 369 -28.14 19.08 -49.02
N GLN A 370 -27.99 18.15 -49.95
CA GLN A 370 -27.84 18.49 -51.39
C GLN A 370 -29.14 19.16 -51.85
N GLN A 371 -29.07 20.45 -52.13
CA GLN A 371 -30.12 21.15 -52.89
C GLN A 371 -30.18 20.60 -54.29
N PRO A 372 -31.38 20.30 -54.86
CA PRO A 372 -31.52 19.89 -56.25
C PRO A 372 -31.27 21.10 -57.19
N ARG A 373 -30.36 20.94 -58.16
CA ARG A 373 -30.20 21.86 -59.28
C ARG A 373 -31.42 21.79 -60.17
N SER A 374 -32.27 22.83 -60.17
CA SER A 374 -33.27 23.08 -61.22
C SER A 374 -32.63 23.69 -62.48
N ARG A 375 -32.70 23.00 -63.59
CA ARG A 375 -32.48 23.53 -64.98
C ARG A 375 -33.77 24.16 -65.45
N THR A 376 -33.69 25.42 -65.88
CA THR A 376 -34.48 26.09 -66.96
C THR A 376 -33.91 27.51 -67.02
N GLY A 377 -33.38 28.06 -68.07
CA GLY A 377 -33.81 28.14 -69.47
C GLY A 377 -34.12 29.56 -69.80
N ALA A 378 -33.18 30.20 -70.51
CA ALA A 378 -33.33 31.23 -71.54
C ALA A 378 -34.10 32.58 -71.29
N ALA A 379 -33.39 33.61 -71.64
CA ALA A 379 -33.79 34.72 -72.54
C ALA A 379 -33.89 36.15 -71.94
N ARG A 380 -32.94 36.97 -72.38
CA ARG A 380 -33.06 38.22 -73.12
C ARG A 380 -33.41 39.54 -72.39
N ARG A 381 -32.52 40.51 -72.69
CA ARG A 381 -32.71 42.00 -72.94
C ARG A 381 -32.72 42.91 -71.72
N ALA A 382 -31.67 43.69 -71.63
CA ALA A 382 -31.39 44.99 -72.19
C ALA A 382 -32.21 46.14 -71.59
N ALA A 383 -31.54 47.07 -71.06
CA ALA A 383 -31.62 48.55 -71.14
C ALA A 383 -31.49 49.19 -69.75
N LYS A 384 -30.42 49.87 -69.55
CA LYS A 384 -30.20 51.33 -69.64
C LYS A 384 -30.83 52.20 -68.54
N HIS A 385 -29.94 52.98 -68.02
CA HIS A 385 -30.08 54.34 -67.46
C HIS A 385 -30.31 54.48 -65.94
N LYS A 386 -29.33 55.04 -65.31
CA LYS A 386 -28.97 56.46 -65.05
C LYS A 386 -29.53 57.03 -63.76
N HIS A 387 -28.60 57.58 -63.00
CA HIS A 387 -28.75 58.71 -62.04
C HIS A 387 -29.64 58.51 -60.81
N VAL A 388 -29.23 58.77 -59.61
CA VAL A 388 -28.52 59.91 -58.99
C VAL A 388 -27.75 59.31 -57.79
#